data_e9c0aa5d5a3b18831d5076111a0fad53
#
_entry.id   e9c0aa5d5a3b18831d5076111a0fad53
#
_cell.length_a   1.000
_cell.length_b   1.000
_cell.length_c   1.000
_cell.angle_alpha   90.00
_cell.angle_beta   90.00
_cell.angle_gamma   90.00
#
_symmetry.space_group_name_H-M   'P 1'
#
loop_
_entity.id
_entity.type
_entity.pdbx_description
1 polymer ?
#
loop_
_entity_poly.entity_id
_entity_poly.type
_entity_poly.pdbx_seq_one_letter_code
_entity_poly.pdbx_strand_id
1 'polypeptide(L)'
;MKKQLALATAALMALSLAACGSTAPASSAAESTSTAASSEAASTDSTAADDGDVLQQAAAAAFANDVTLTMWGAEEDQELLRTIADNFIKEYGNYGGKITINLGTQSESEAKDTVLTDPTAAADVYAFADDQLNELVQAGALQEVQLNADDIKSRNTAASVDAATLNGKLYAYPLTADNGYFMFYDKSFFTEDDVKSLDTMLEKAADAGKKVSMDVANGWYLYSFYAGAGLNLSLADDGVNTVCNWNEAPGADVTQAILDIAANPGFKSGADADIVSAIKDGSCCAAISGTWNASTAEEAW
;
A
#
# COMPACT_ATOMS: atom_id res chain seq x y z
N MET A 1 -19.98 17.53 4.90
CA MET A 1 -19.70 16.79 3.65
C MET A 1 -19.47 15.30 3.89
N LYS A 2 -18.65 14.87 4.88
CA LYS A 2 -18.49 13.43 5.25
C LYS A 2 -19.83 12.71 5.54
N LYS A 3 -20.85 13.41 6.00
CA LYS A 3 -22.21 12.86 6.21
C LYS A 3 -23.00 12.58 4.93
N GLN A 4 -22.66 13.21 3.81
CA GLN A 4 -23.37 13.01 2.55
C GLN A 4 -22.79 11.85 1.76
N LEU A 5 -21.49 11.60 1.86
CA LEU A 5 -20.86 10.41 1.26
C LEU A 5 -21.29 9.13 2.01
N ALA A 6 -21.39 9.22 3.35
CA ALA A 6 -21.94 8.12 4.17
C ALA A 6 -23.43 7.86 3.88
N LEU A 7 -24.22 8.90 3.49
CA LEU A 7 -25.59 8.72 3.08
C LEU A 7 -25.72 8.09 1.68
N ALA A 8 -24.82 8.40 0.76
CA ALA A 8 -24.80 7.77 -0.57
C ALA A 8 -24.47 6.29 -0.49
N THR A 9 -23.50 5.89 0.36
CA THR A 9 -23.21 4.49 0.64
C THR A 9 -24.34 3.78 1.40
N ALA A 10 -25.03 4.45 2.32
CA ALA A 10 -26.18 3.90 3.03
C ALA A 10 -27.41 3.73 2.13
N ALA A 11 -27.60 4.61 1.13
CA ALA A 11 -28.69 4.50 0.15
C ALA A 11 -28.47 3.33 -0.83
N LEU A 12 -27.22 3.01 -1.17
CA LEU A 12 -26.87 1.82 -1.97
C LEU A 12 -27.06 0.52 -1.18
N MET A 13 -26.85 0.51 0.13
CA MET A 13 -27.15 -0.66 0.98
C MET A 13 -28.68 -0.89 1.14
N ALA A 14 -29.51 0.17 1.11
CA ALA A 14 -30.95 0.04 1.22
C ALA A 14 -31.60 -0.55 -0.05
N LEU A 15 -31.01 -0.38 -1.22
CA LEU A 15 -31.49 -0.95 -2.48
C LEU A 15 -31.20 -2.46 -2.60
N SER A 16 -30.16 -2.96 -1.94
CA SER A 16 -29.86 -4.41 -1.93
C SER A 16 -30.71 -5.20 -0.95
N LEU A 17 -31.40 -4.56 0.02
CA LEU A 17 -32.28 -5.18 0.99
C LEU A 17 -33.75 -5.27 0.56
N ALA A 18 -34.14 -4.62 -0.53
CA ALA A 18 -35.52 -4.64 -1.04
C ALA A 18 -35.87 -5.89 -1.90
N ALA A 19 -34.89 -6.76 -2.20
CA ALA A 19 -35.10 -7.95 -3.03
C ALA A 19 -35.43 -9.23 -2.24
N CYS A 20 -35.48 -9.20 -0.90
CA CYS A 20 -35.92 -10.34 -0.08
C CYS A 20 -37.00 -9.87 0.91
N GLY A 21 -38.22 -9.82 0.45
CA GLY A 21 -39.41 -9.48 1.24
C GLY A 21 -40.24 -10.71 1.64
N SER A 22 -40.49 -10.73 2.92
CA SER A 22 -41.72 -11.16 3.63
C SER A 22 -41.85 -12.61 4.04
N THR A 23 -41.94 -12.79 5.24
CA THR A 23 -42.91 -13.05 6.31
C THR A 23 -42.61 -14.28 7.11
N ALA A 24 -42.39 -14.11 8.39
CA ALA A 24 -42.71 -15.10 9.42
C ALA A 24 -44.13 -14.79 9.94
N PRO A 25 -44.88 -15.68 10.65
CA PRO A 25 -44.39 -16.60 11.67
C PRO A 25 -45.15 -17.95 11.85
N ALA A 26 -44.62 -18.75 12.73
CA ALA A 26 -45.25 -19.69 13.66
C ALA A 26 -45.56 -21.14 13.24
N SER A 27 -44.75 -22.02 13.87
CA SER A 27 -45.13 -23.24 14.65
C SER A 27 -46.12 -24.28 14.10
N SER A 28 -45.66 -25.46 13.85
CA SER A 28 -45.88 -26.73 14.53
C SER A 28 -45.74 -27.94 13.61
N ALA A 29 -45.31 -29.03 14.20
CA ALA A 29 -44.93 -30.31 13.63
C ALA A 29 -46.05 -31.05 12.89
N ALA A 30 -45.68 -31.85 11.88
CA ALA A 30 -45.95 -33.27 11.75
C ALA A 30 -45.73 -33.79 10.32
N GLU A 31 -44.94 -34.85 10.26
CA GLU A 31 -44.81 -35.99 9.36
C GLU A 31 -45.42 -36.05 7.96
N SER A 32 -44.51 -36.44 7.02
CA SER A 32 -44.64 -37.59 6.10
C SER A 32 -45.65 -37.51 4.95
N THR A 33 -45.19 -37.51 3.74
CA THR A 33 -45.19 -38.57 2.71
C THR A 33 -44.92 -38.02 1.29
N SER A 34 -44.19 -38.81 0.56
CA SER A 34 -43.75 -38.62 -0.84
C SER A 34 -44.91 -38.47 -1.84
N THR A 35 -44.74 -37.59 -2.83
CA THR A 35 -45.09 -37.91 -4.22
C THR A 35 -44.40 -36.90 -5.15
N ALA A 36 -43.75 -37.46 -6.17
CA ALA A 36 -43.12 -36.70 -7.25
C ALA A 36 -44.17 -36.07 -8.16
N ALA A 37 -44.02 -34.80 -8.42
CA ALA A 37 -44.63 -34.16 -9.57
C ALA A 37 -43.61 -33.16 -10.17
N SER A 38 -43.22 -33.47 -11.40
CA SER A 38 -42.50 -32.63 -12.31
C SER A 38 -43.27 -31.32 -12.53
N SER A 39 -42.66 -30.20 -12.25
CA SER A 39 -43.06 -28.90 -12.83
C SER A 39 -41.83 -28.16 -13.28
N GLU A 40 -41.84 -27.83 -14.56
CA GLU A 40 -40.85 -26.96 -15.22
C GLU A 40 -40.68 -25.68 -14.42
N ALA A 41 -39.47 -25.46 -13.93
CA ALA A 41 -39.07 -24.18 -13.40
C ALA A 41 -38.73 -23.26 -14.60
N ALA A 42 -39.57 -22.26 -14.78
CA ALA A 42 -39.22 -21.13 -15.64
C ALA A 42 -37.91 -20.50 -15.12
N SER A 43 -36.88 -20.59 -15.90
CA SER A 43 -35.64 -19.84 -15.66
C SER A 43 -35.98 -18.36 -15.82
N THR A 44 -36.12 -17.64 -14.72
CA THR A 44 -35.99 -16.19 -14.75
C THR A 44 -34.51 -15.92 -14.98
N ASP A 45 -34.22 -15.53 -16.21
CA ASP A 45 -32.96 -14.94 -16.63
C ASP A 45 -32.76 -13.66 -15.80
N SER A 46 -32.05 -13.77 -14.67
CA SER A 46 -31.52 -12.60 -13.97
C SER A 46 -30.30 -12.20 -14.78
N THR A 47 -30.49 -11.31 -15.76
CA THR A 47 -29.37 -10.56 -16.34
C THR A 47 -28.64 -9.91 -15.16
N ALA A 48 -27.45 -10.44 -14.82
CA ALA A 48 -26.51 -9.74 -13.98
C ALA A 48 -26.32 -8.36 -14.60
N ALA A 49 -26.57 -7.29 -13.84
CA ALA A 49 -26.25 -5.95 -14.29
C ALA A 49 -24.77 -5.95 -14.68
N ASP A 50 -24.42 -5.42 -15.85
CA ASP A 50 -23.05 -5.27 -16.27
C ASP A 50 -22.33 -4.39 -15.22
N ASP A 51 -21.18 -4.82 -14.70
CA ASP A 51 -20.43 -4.08 -13.67
C ASP A 51 -20.15 -2.64 -14.12
N GLY A 52 -20.06 -2.38 -15.41
CA GLY A 52 -19.97 -1.04 -15.99
C GLY A 52 -21.19 -0.14 -15.72
N ASP A 53 -22.40 -0.69 -15.74
CA ASP A 53 -23.64 0.04 -15.45
C ASP A 53 -23.72 0.41 -13.95
N VAL A 54 -23.24 -0.44 -13.06
CA VAL A 54 -23.22 -0.18 -11.61
C VAL A 54 -22.25 0.93 -11.27
N LEU A 55 -21.07 0.95 -11.87
CA LEU A 55 -20.09 2.02 -11.70
C LEU A 55 -20.59 3.37 -12.20
N GLN A 56 -21.21 3.39 -13.38
CA GLN A 56 -21.75 4.63 -13.94
C GLN A 56 -22.88 5.19 -13.07
N GLN A 57 -23.74 4.34 -12.52
CA GLN A 57 -24.79 4.76 -11.61
C GLN A 57 -24.22 5.28 -10.29
N ALA A 58 -23.19 4.61 -9.73
CA ALA A 58 -22.51 5.07 -8.53
C ALA A 58 -21.81 6.42 -8.74
N ALA A 59 -21.12 6.59 -9.88
CA ALA A 59 -20.48 7.85 -10.26
C ALA A 59 -21.50 8.97 -10.45
N ALA A 60 -22.62 8.71 -11.12
CA ALA A 60 -23.69 9.68 -11.32
C ALA A 60 -24.30 10.15 -9.98
N ALA A 61 -24.47 9.25 -9.04
CA ALA A 61 -24.95 9.58 -7.69
C ALA A 61 -23.92 10.37 -6.87
N ALA A 62 -22.66 9.94 -6.91
CA ALA A 62 -21.57 10.55 -6.14
C ALA A 62 -21.21 11.96 -6.63
N PHE A 63 -21.23 12.19 -7.95
CA PHE A 63 -20.77 13.44 -8.58
C PHE A 63 -21.90 14.32 -9.13
N ALA A 64 -23.14 14.08 -8.72
CA ALA A 64 -24.27 14.96 -9.07
C ALA A 64 -24.12 16.38 -8.47
N ASN A 65 -23.36 16.55 -7.40
CA ASN A 65 -23.09 17.81 -6.71
C ASN A 65 -21.57 18.00 -6.59
N ASP A 66 -21.17 19.24 -6.27
CA ASP A 66 -19.76 19.56 -6.04
C ASP A 66 -19.14 18.69 -4.95
N VAL A 67 -18.00 18.08 -5.26
CA VAL A 67 -17.23 17.22 -4.36
C VAL A 67 -15.80 17.73 -4.27
N THR A 68 -15.29 17.80 -3.05
CA THR A 68 -13.88 18.06 -2.79
C THR A 68 -13.30 16.88 -2.04
N LEU A 69 -12.26 16.28 -2.61
CA LEU A 69 -11.50 15.17 -2.04
C LEU A 69 -10.07 15.62 -1.72
N THR A 70 -9.49 15.01 -0.72
CA THR A 70 -8.06 15.09 -0.40
C THR A 70 -7.42 13.74 -0.70
N MET A 71 -6.23 13.76 -1.31
CA MET A 71 -5.46 12.58 -1.64
C MET A 71 -4.02 12.76 -1.15
N TRP A 72 -3.51 11.79 -0.40
CA TRP A 72 -2.13 11.76 0.06
C TRP A 72 -1.32 10.68 -0.64
N GLY A 73 -0.06 11.00 -0.93
CA GLY A 73 0.98 10.08 -1.38
C GLY A 73 2.36 10.68 -1.14
N ALA A 74 3.39 9.90 -1.40
CA ALA A 74 4.77 10.33 -1.21
C ALA A 74 5.14 11.55 -2.09
N GLU A 75 6.23 12.22 -1.74
CA GLU A 75 6.71 13.41 -2.46
C GLU A 75 7.07 13.07 -3.91
N GLU A 76 7.73 11.93 -4.12
CA GLU A 76 8.12 11.43 -5.43
C GLU A 76 6.95 11.09 -6.34
N ASP A 77 5.79 10.77 -5.78
CA ASP A 77 4.58 10.39 -6.51
C ASP A 77 3.69 11.59 -6.89
N GLN A 78 3.97 12.80 -6.42
CA GLN A 78 3.06 13.94 -6.56
C GLN A 78 2.74 14.27 -8.02
N GLU A 79 3.67 14.14 -8.96
CA GLU A 79 3.44 14.37 -10.39
C GLU A 79 2.52 13.29 -10.99
N LEU A 80 2.75 12.02 -10.64
CA LEU A 80 1.92 10.91 -11.04
C LEU A 80 0.50 11.04 -10.47
N LEU A 81 0.37 11.35 -9.19
CA LEU A 81 -0.92 11.54 -8.52
C LEU A 81 -1.71 12.71 -9.13
N ARG A 82 -1.03 13.80 -9.52
CA ARG A 82 -1.67 14.90 -10.24
C ARG A 82 -2.24 14.41 -11.57
N THR A 83 -1.48 13.65 -12.33
CA THR A 83 -1.92 13.09 -13.59
C THR A 83 -3.13 12.15 -13.40
N ILE A 84 -3.10 11.31 -12.39
CA ILE A 84 -4.21 10.40 -12.06
C ILE A 84 -5.46 11.21 -11.66
N ALA A 85 -5.31 12.23 -10.80
CA ALA A 85 -6.41 13.09 -10.37
C ALA A 85 -7.05 13.85 -11.54
N ASP A 86 -6.25 14.40 -12.45
CA ASP A 86 -6.72 15.13 -13.62
C ASP A 86 -7.47 14.19 -14.60
N ASN A 87 -6.98 12.98 -14.80
CA ASN A 87 -7.66 11.96 -15.60
C ASN A 87 -9.00 11.56 -14.97
N PHE A 88 -9.04 11.37 -13.66
CA PHE A 88 -10.26 11.08 -12.93
C PHE A 88 -11.29 12.21 -13.06
N ILE A 89 -10.88 13.47 -12.87
CA ILE A 89 -11.75 14.64 -13.05
C ILE A 89 -12.29 14.72 -14.47
N LYS A 90 -11.45 14.43 -15.47
CA LYS A 90 -11.84 14.43 -16.89
C LYS A 90 -12.89 13.36 -17.18
N GLU A 91 -12.72 12.17 -16.62
CA GLU A 91 -13.62 11.03 -16.85
C GLU A 91 -14.97 11.23 -16.16
N TYR A 92 -14.95 11.64 -14.89
CA TYR A 92 -16.14 11.70 -14.04
C TYR A 92 -16.73 13.12 -13.86
N GLY A 93 -16.14 14.14 -14.46
CA GLY A 93 -16.61 15.53 -14.35
C GLY A 93 -17.90 15.86 -15.11
N ASN A 94 -18.48 14.90 -15.84
CA ASN A 94 -19.67 15.12 -16.67
C ASN A 94 -21.02 14.85 -15.95
N TYR A 95 -20.98 14.48 -14.67
CA TYR A 95 -22.19 14.12 -13.90
C TYR A 95 -22.88 15.28 -13.22
N GLY A 96 -22.44 16.52 -13.44
CA GLY A 96 -23.12 17.76 -13.05
C GLY A 96 -22.44 18.53 -11.92
N GLY A 97 -21.78 17.89 -10.99
CA GLY A 97 -20.99 18.52 -9.93
C GLY A 97 -19.53 18.78 -10.34
N LYS A 98 -18.92 19.77 -9.71
CA LYS A 98 -17.48 20.01 -9.84
C LYS A 98 -16.71 19.08 -8.93
N ILE A 99 -15.77 18.31 -9.49
CA ILE A 99 -14.84 17.48 -8.73
C ILE A 99 -13.56 18.30 -8.50
N THR A 100 -13.13 18.41 -7.24
CA THR A 100 -11.86 19.02 -6.85
C THR A 100 -11.06 18.00 -6.06
N ILE A 101 -9.81 17.76 -6.45
CA ILE A 101 -8.89 16.85 -5.75
C ILE A 101 -7.69 17.66 -5.28
N ASN A 102 -7.51 17.75 -3.97
CA ASN A 102 -6.36 18.39 -3.32
C ASN A 102 -5.33 17.32 -2.99
N LEU A 103 -4.12 17.48 -3.51
CA LEU A 103 -3.02 16.59 -3.17
C LEU A 103 -2.31 17.09 -1.91
N GLY A 104 -1.84 16.15 -1.10
CA GLY A 104 -0.98 16.40 0.05
C GLY A 104 0.13 15.36 0.09
N THR A 105 1.28 15.76 0.61
CA THR A 105 2.43 14.88 0.78
C THR A 105 2.33 14.14 2.11
N GLN A 106 2.34 12.82 2.04
CA GLN A 106 2.42 11.91 3.17
C GLN A 106 3.09 10.63 2.70
N SER A 107 4.17 10.24 3.35
CA SER A 107 4.86 8.98 3.03
C SER A 107 4.00 7.76 3.43
N GLU A 108 4.08 6.69 2.66
CA GLU A 108 3.35 5.44 2.91
C GLU A 108 3.73 4.82 4.26
N SER A 109 5.02 4.96 4.66
CA SER A 109 5.51 4.42 5.93
C SER A 109 4.91 5.11 7.15
N GLU A 110 4.51 6.38 7.03
CA GLU A 110 3.97 7.19 8.13
C GLU A 110 2.45 7.38 8.05
N ALA A 111 1.83 6.97 6.95
CA ALA A 111 0.42 7.23 6.68
C ALA A 111 -0.49 6.70 7.78
N LYS A 112 -0.27 5.47 8.25
CA LYS A 112 -1.03 4.86 9.35
C LYS A 112 -1.00 5.72 10.62
N ASP A 113 0.17 6.12 11.05
CA ASP A 113 0.32 6.86 12.31
C ASP A 113 -0.34 8.24 12.23
N THR A 114 -0.23 8.90 11.07
CA THR A 114 -0.92 10.17 10.80
C THR A 114 -2.44 10.00 10.82
N VAL A 115 -2.96 8.97 10.11
CA VAL A 115 -4.39 8.67 10.04
C VAL A 115 -4.95 8.31 11.42
N LEU A 116 -4.25 7.47 12.19
CA LEU A 116 -4.72 7.03 13.51
C LEU A 116 -4.62 8.13 14.58
N THR A 117 -3.72 9.11 14.40
CA THR A 117 -3.63 10.26 15.31
C THR A 117 -4.87 11.16 15.20
N ASP A 118 -5.34 11.45 13.98
CA ASP A 118 -6.58 12.18 13.74
C ASP A 118 -7.32 11.68 12.48
N PRO A 119 -8.13 10.63 12.60
CA PRO A 119 -8.87 10.09 11.47
C PRO A 119 -9.84 11.09 10.82
N THR A 120 -10.21 12.16 11.53
CA THR A 120 -11.13 13.18 10.99
C THR A 120 -10.44 14.19 10.09
N ALA A 121 -9.15 14.38 10.27
CA ALA A 121 -8.30 15.24 9.46
C ALA A 121 -7.54 14.46 8.36
N ALA A 122 -7.61 13.12 8.36
CA ALA A 122 -7.01 12.29 7.34
C ALA A 122 -7.57 12.57 5.95
N ALA A 123 -6.77 12.32 4.91
CA ALA A 123 -7.22 12.40 3.53
C ALA A 123 -8.34 11.38 3.24
N ASP A 124 -9.15 11.69 2.23
CA ASP A 124 -10.22 10.78 1.78
C ASP A 124 -9.64 9.55 1.05
N VAL A 125 -8.47 9.73 0.42
CA VAL A 125 -7.69 8.67 -0.24
C VAL A 125 -6.23 8.86 0.15
N TYR A 126 -5.54 7.78 0.51
CA TYR A 126 -4.12 7.83 0.87
C TYR A 126 -3.40 6.54 0.54
N ALA A 127 -2.12 6.67 0.16
CA ALA A 127 -1.21 5.54 0.01
C ALA A 127 -0.66 5.11 1.37
N PHE A 128 -0.47 3.81 1.56
CA PHE A 128 0.10 3.24 2.78
C PHE A 128 0.81 1.92 2.46
N ALA A 129 1.78 1.54 3.30
CA ALA A 129 2.48 0.27 3.18
C ALA A 129 1.59 -0.91 3.65
N ASP A 130 1.74 -2.07 3.03
CA ASP A 130 0.87 -3.23 3.23
C ASP A 130 0.90 -3.80 4.66
N ASP A 131 2.01 -3.66 5.37
CA ASP A 131 2.14 -4.03 6.78
C ASP A 131 1.21 -3.23 7.72
N GLN A 132 0.69 -2.10 7.26
CA GLN A 132 -0.23 -1.21 7.99
C GLN A 132 -1.70 -1.59 7.82
N LEU A 133 -2.03 -2.44 6.83
CA LEU A 133 -3.40 -2.78 6.46
C LEU A 133 -4.23 -3.24 7.66
N ASN A 134 -3.68 -4.14 8.46
CA ASN A 134 -4.38 -4.76 9.57
C ASN A 134 -4.83 -3.74 10.63
N GLU A 135 -3.93 -2.86 11.04
CA GLU A 135 -4.23 -1.83 12.05
C GLU A 135 -5.24 -0.80 11.51
N LEU A 136 -5.09 -0.37 10.27
CA LEU A 136 -6.01 0.57 9.61
C LEU A 136 -7.42 0.01 9.47
N VAL A 137 -7.55 -1.29 9.13
CA VAL A 137 -8.86 -1.96 9.06
C VAL A 137 -9.48 -2.10 10.45
N GLN A 138 -8.71 -2.52 11.46
CA GLN A 138 -9.20 -2.64 12.84
C GLN A 138 -9.65 -1.30 13.41
N ALA A 139 -8.98 -0.22 13.07
CA ALA A 139 -9.35 1.13 13.47
C ALA A 139 -10.57 1.70 12.70
N GLY A 140 -11.06 0.99 11.67
CA GLY A 140 -12.15 1.47 10.81
C GLY A 140 -11.73 2.62 9.91
N ALA A 141 -10.44 2.79 9.66
CA ALA A 141 -9.87 3.84 8.81
C ALA A 141 -9.94 3.50 7.31
N LEU A 142 -10.14 2.22 6.98
CA LEU A 142 -10.33 1.73 5.61
C LEU A 142 -11.75 1.17 5.42
N GLN A 143 -12.27 1.32 4.21
CA GLN A 143 -13.53 0.71 3.79
C GLN A 143 -13.25 -0.49 2.88
N GLU A 144 -14.11 -1.53 2.98
CA GLU A 144 -14.10 -2.64 2.04
C GLU A 144 -14.37 -2.13 0.62
N VAL A 145 -13.55 -2.53 -0.34
CA VAL A 145 -13.76 -2.28 -1.76
C VAL A 145 -14.88 -3.19 -2.26
N GLN A 146 -16.07 -2.64 -2.41
CA GLN A 146 -17.27 -3.39 -2.82
C GLN A 146 -17.53 -3.34 -4.32
N LEU A 147 -17.17 -2.22 -4.97
CA LEU A 147 -17.37 -2.04 -6.41
C LEU A 147 -16.14 -2.54 -7.16
N ASN A 148 -16.36 -3.33 -8.21
CA ASN A 148 -15.31 -3.85 -9.10
C ASN A 148 -14.20 -4.64 -8.40
N ALA A 149 -14.43 -5.21 -7.21
CA ALA A 149 -13.39 -5.93 -6.48
C ALA A 149 -12.79 -7.09 -7.31
N ASP A 150 -13.61 -7.83 -8.05
CA ASP A 150 -13.15 -8.96 -8.87
C ASP A 150 -12.36 -8.49 -10.10
N ASP A 151 -12.76 -7.40 -10.74
CA ASP A 151 -12.02 -6.79 -11.83
C ASP A 151 -10.67 -6.25 -11.35
N ILE A 152 -10.62 -5.56 -10.20
CA ILE A 152 -9.39 -5.09 -9.55
C ILE A 152 -8.46 -6.27 -9.28
N LYS A 153 -8.96 -7.35 -8.67
CA LYS A 153 -8.17 -8.56 -8.39
C LYS A 153 -7.62 -9.19 -9.66
N SER A 154 -8.41 -9.23 -10.73
CA SER A 154 -8.02 -9.85 -12.00
C SER A 154 -6.89 -9.11 -12.73
N ARG A 155 -6.76 -7.80 -12.53
CA ARG A 155 -5.79 -6.93 -13.20
C ARG A 155 -4.48 -6.75 -12.44
N ASN A 156 -4.41 -7.26 -11.21
CA ASN A 156 -3.23 -7.11 -10.36
C ASN A 156 -2.55 -8.45 -10.10
N THR A 157 -1.29 -8.42 -9.65
CA THR A 157 -0.58 -9.64 -9.27
C THR A 157 -1.19 -10.26 -8.02
N ALA A 158 -1.12 -11.60 -7.90
CA ALA A 158 -1.67 -12.28 -6.74
C ALA A 158 -1.08 -11.73 -5.42
N ALA A 159 0.22 -11.49 -5.38
CA ALA A 159 0.88 -10.96 -4.19
C ALA A 159 0.36 -9.58 -3.78
N SER A 160 0.14 -8.65 -4.74
CA SER A 160 -0.38 -7.32 -4.42
C SER A 160 -1.87 -7.35 -4.03
N VAL A 161 -2.64 -8.30 -4.56
CA VAL A 161 -4.02 -8.54 -4.14
C VAL A 161 -4.07 -9.11 -2.72
N ASP A 162 -3.20 -10.08 -2.40
CA ASP A 162 -3.10 -10.66 -1.06
C ASP A 162 -2.70 -9.61 -0.04
N ALA A 163 -1.73 -8.74 -0.37
CA ALA A 163 -1.29 -7.62 0.47
C ALA A 163 -2.40 -6.59 0.76
N ALA A 164 -3.35 -6.42 -0.18
CA ALA A 164 -4.51 -5.52 -0.03
C ALA A 164 -5.74 -6.19 0.60
N THR A 165 -5.65 -7.48 0.97
CA THR A 165 -6.78 -8.31 1.40
C THR A 165 -6.64 -8.72 2.86
N LEU A 166 -7.71 -8.54 3.64
CA LEU A 166 -7.80 -9.03 5.01
C LEU A 166 -9.07 -9.86 5.18
N ASN A 167 -8.94 -11.09 5.72
CA ASN A 167 -10.08 -12.01 5.93
C ASN A 167 -10.93 -12.23 4.66
N GLY A 168 -10.30 -12.32 3.49
CA GLY A 168 -10.93 -12.54 2.20
C GLY A 168 -11.60 -11.30 1.56
N LYS A 169 -11.50 -10.13 2.19
CA LYS A 169 -12.07 -8.88 1.74
C LYS A 169 -10.96 -7.92 1.30
N LEU A 170 -11.17 -7.28 0.14
CA LEU A 170 -10.27 -6.27 -0.38
C LEU A 170 -10.53 -4.92 0.32
N TYR A 171 -9.49 -4.30 0.90
CA TYR A 171 -9.58 -3.02 1.61
C TYR A 171 -8.75 -1.91 1.00
N ALA A 172 -7.92 -2.22 0.03
CA ALA A 172 -7.11 -1.25 -0.67
C ALA A 172 -7.03 -1.57 -2.16
N TYR A 173 -6.71 -0.56 -2.96
CA TYR A 173 -6.38 -0.70 -4.36
C TYR A 173 -4.88 -0.89 -4.47
N PRO A 174 -4.35 -1.99 -5.05
CA PRO A 174 -2.92 -2.15 -5.26
C PRO A 174 -2.36 -0.99 -6.09
N LEU A 175 -1.44 -0.21 -5.51
CA LEU A 175 -0.80 0.91 -6.19
C LEU A 175 0.44 0.44 -6.96
N THR A 176 1.32 -0.29 -6.26
CA THR A 176 2.54 -0.87 -6.83
C THR A 176 2.87 -2.20 -6.16
N ALA A 177 3.51 -3.11 -6.89
CA ALA A 177 4.14 -4.33 -6.35
C ALA A 177 5.68 -4.21 -6.37
N ASP A 178 6.20 -3.06 -6.73
CA ASP A 178 7.62 -2.78 -6.94
C ASP A 178 8.18 -1.98 -5.76
N ASN A 179 8.18 -2.60 -4.58
CA ASN A 179 8.68 -1.99 -3.35
C ASN A 179 9.86 -2.82 -2.82
N GLY A 180 11.00 -2.69 -3.47
CA GLY A 180 12.25 -3.34 -3.08
C GLY A 180 13.38 -2.34 -2.97
N TYR A 181 14.42 -2.68 -2.20
CA TYR A 181 15.65 -1.92 -2.15
C TYR A 181 16.86 -2.77 -2.50
N PHE A 182 17.89 -2.12 -3.01
CA PHE A 182 19.15 -2.74 -3.37
C PHE A 182 20.26 -1.68 -3.37
N MET A 183 21.48 -2.11 -3.67
CA MET A 183 22.61 -1.19 -3.71
C MET A 183 22.77 -0.61 -5.12
N PHE A 184 22.64 0.69 -5.24
CA PHE A 184 23.13 1.46 -6.39
C PHE A 184 24.59 1.79 -6.14
N TYR A 185 25.42 1.82 -7.17
CA TYR A 185 26.82 2.22 -7.05
C TYR A 185 27.37 2.83 -8.33
N ASP A 186 28.30 3.75 -8.17
CA ASP A 186 29.03 4.39 -9.26
C ASP A 186 30.04 3.43 -9.87
N LYS A 187 29.77 2.95 -11.09
CA LYS A 187 30.65 2.05 -11.84
C LYS A 187 31.96 2.68 -12.28
N SER A 188 32.07 4.02 -12.28
CA SER A 188 33.32 4.70 -12.53
C SER A 188 34.24 4.71 -11.32
N PHE A 189 33.68 4.50 -10.12
CA PHE A 189 34.40 4.50 -8.85
C PHE A 189 34.69 3.08 -8.34
N PHE A 190 33.73 2.18 -8.42
CA PHE A 190 33.87 0.78 -7.98
C PHE A 190 33.97 -0.20 -9.15
N THR A 191 34.84 -1.20 -9.02
CA THR A 191 34.87 -2.35 -9.90
C THR A 191 33.86 -3.41 -9.45
N GLU A 192 33.58 -4.39 -10.33
CA GLU A 192 32.71 -5.54 -9.99
C GLU A 192 33.27 -6.41 -8.84
N ASP A 193 34.58 -6.39 -8.61
CA ASP A 193 35.19 -7.09 -7.49
C ASP A 193 35.06 -6.31 -6.17
N ASP A 194 35.14 -4.99 -6.22
CA ASP A 194 34.99 -4.16 -5.04
C ASP A 194 33.61 -4.32 -4.39
N VAL A 195 32.55 -4.37 -5.21
CA VAL A 195 31.16 -4.42 -4.72
C VAL A 195 30.75 -5.78 -4.15
N LYS A 196 31.65 -6.77 -4.18
CA LYS A 196 31.44 -8.06 -3.52
C LYS A 196 31.70 -8.01 -2.02
N SER A 197 32.33 -6.94 -1.52
CA SER A 197 32.64 -6.77 -0.11
C SER A 197 32.32 -5.34 0.34
N LEU A 198 31.40 -5.22 1.28
CA LEU A 198 31.06 -3.93 1.88
C LEU A 198 32.26 -3.28 2.56
N ASP A 199 33.12 -4.07 3.24
CA ASP A 199 34.33 -3.57 3.87
C ASP A 199 35.25 -2.91 2.86
N THR A 200 35.47 -3.55 1.71
CA THR A 200 36.26 -2.98 0.61
C THR A 200 35.65 -1.68 0.07
N MET A 201 34.33 -1.64 -0.07
CA MET A 201 33.64 -0.42 -0.51
C MET A 201 33.80 0.72 0.49
N LEU A 202 33.65 0.42 1.79
CA LEU A 202 33.79 1.41 2.85
C LEU A 202 35.21 1.97 2.95
N GLU A 203 36.24 1.11 2.86
CA GLU A 203 37.64 1.53 2.83
C GLU A 203 37.92 2.45 1.64
N LYS A 204 37.53 2.06 0.43
CA LYS A 204 37.72 2.88 -0.77
C LYS A 204 36.98 4.22 -0.71
N ALA A 205 35.76 4.21 -0.20
CA ALA A 205 34.96 5.41 -0.01
C ALA A 205 35.64 6.36 0.99
N ALA A 206 36.10 5.83 2.14
CA ALA A 206 36.82 6.60 3.16
C ALA A 206 38.09 7.24 2.61
N ASP A 207 38.91 6.49 1.89
CA ASP A 207 40.17 6.96 1.29
C ASP A 207 39.93 8.10 0.26
N ALA A 208 38.83 8.06 -0.43
CA ALA A 208 38.41 9.08 -1.41
C ALA A 208 37.62 10.25 -0.79
N GLY A 209 37.34 10.22 0.51
CA GLY A 209 36.47 11.20 1.16
C GLY A 209 35.00 11.10 0.75
N LYS A 210 34.61 9.98 0.15
CA LYS A 210 33.23 9.68 -0.27
C LYS A 210 32.53 8.79 0.75
N LYS A 211 31.23 8.51 0.51
CA LYS A 211 30.40 7.70 1.40
C LYS A 211 29.67 6.59 0.66
N VAL A 212 29.48 5.47 1.35
CA VAL A 212 28.39 4.52 1.12
C VAL A 212 27.26 4.91 2.08
N SER A 213 26.04 5.03 1.59
CA SER A 213 24.91 5.55 2.37
C SER A 213 23.77 4.54 2.47
N MET A 214 23.14 4.51 3.65
CA MET A 214 21.93 3.72 3.94
C MET A 214 21.24 4.32 5.15
N ASP A 215 19.92 4.23 5.23
CA ASP A 215 19.19 4.62 6.43
C ASP A 215 19.19 3.48 7.46
N VAL A 216 20.20 3.46 8.34
CA VAL A 216 20.29 2.47 9.43
C VAL A 216 19.48 2.87 10.66
N ALA A 217 18.70 3.95 10.62
CA ALA A 217 17.71 4.27 11.62
C ALA A 217 16.33 3.70 11.30
N ASN A 218 16.14 3.17 10.09
CA ASN A 218 14.88 2.63 9.60
C ASN A 218 14.90 1.09 9.67
N GLY A 219 13.92 0.52 10.39
CA GLY A 219 13.79 -0.93 10.60
C GLY A 219 13.60 -1.73 9.30
N TRP A 220 12.98 -1.14 8.27
CA TRP A 220 12.78 -1.76 6.97
C TRP A 220 14.12 -2.11 6.29
N TYR A 221 15.08 -1.17 6.29
CA TYR A 221 16.42 -1.43 5.77
C TYR A 221 17.23 -2.37 6.68
N LEU A 222 17.08 -2.22 8.02
CA LEU A 222 17.80 -3.07 8.98
C LEU A 222 17.42 -4.54 8.88
N TYR A 223 16.20 -4.84 8.43
CA TYR A 223 15.73 -6.21 8.25
C TYR A 223 16.71 -7.07 7.44
N SER A 224 17.35 -6.51 6.41
CA SER A 224 18.30 -7.25 5.55
C SER A 224 19.48 -7.84 6.31
N PHE A 225 20.00 -7.16 7.32
CA PHE A 225 21.10 -7.65 8.15
C PHE A 225 20.67 -8.83 9.02
N TYR A 226 19.54 -8.70 9.70
CA TYR A 226 19.02 -9.74 10.57
C TYR A 226 18.54 -10.95 9.78
N ALA A 227 17.83 -10.74 8.67
CA ALA A 227 17.38 -11.81 7.80
C ALA A 227 18.57 -12.57 7.15
N GLY A 228 19.61 -11.85 6.76
CA GLY A 228 20.86 -12.45 6.26
C GLY A 228 21.57 -13.34 7.28
N ALA A 229 21.36 -13.10 8.58
CA ALA A 229 21.86 -13.91 9.68
C ALA A 229 20.89 -15.03 10.12
N GLY A 230 19.76 -15.19 9.42
CA GLY A 230 18.74 -16.20 9.72
C GLY A 230 17.76 -15.82 10.81
N LEU A 231 17.73 -14.53 11.21
CA LEU A 231 16.76 -13.98 12.14
C LEU A 231 15.53 -13.47 11.38
N ASN A 232 14.36 -13.48 12.02
CA ASN A 232 13.11 -13.26 11.35
C ASN A 232 12.27 -12.17 12.01
N LEU A 233 11.46 -11.52 11.17
CA LEU A 233 10.35 -10.66 11.53
C LEU A 233 9.16 -11.08 10.65
N SER A 234 8.08 -11.53 11.25
CA SER A 234 6.92 -12.06 10.52
C SER A 234 5.63 -11.84 11.29
N LEU A 235 4.50 -11.98 10.63
CA LEU A 235 3.22 -12.12 11.32
C LEU A 235 3.16 -13.48 12.04
N ALA A 236 2.58 -13.50 13.23
CA ALA A 236 2.24 -14.73 13.93
C ALA A 236 1.10 -15.48 13.22
N ASP A 237 0.86 -16.74 13.62
CA ASP A 237 -0.20 -17.57 13.04
C ASP A 237 -1.62 -16.98 13.23
N ASP A 238 -1.78 -16.06 14.18
CA ASP A 238 -3.04 -15.35 14.41
C ASP A 238 -3.31 -14.22 13.37
N GLY A 239 -2.32 -13.90 12.54
CA GLY A 239 -2.42 -12.84 11.53
C GLY A 239 -2.54 -11.42 12.08
N VAL A 240 -2.30 -11.21 13.38
CA VAL A 240 -2.46 -9.93 14.08
C VAL A 240 -1.17 -9.49 14.75
N ASN A 241 -0.52 -10.41 15.47
CA ASN A 241 0.69 -10.11 16.21
C ASN A 241 1.94 -10.29 15.34
N THR A 242 2.96 -9.51 15.64
CA THR A 242 4.29 -9.64 15.01
C THR A 242 5.19 -10.49 15.88
N VAL A 243 5.90 -11.43 15.27
CA VAL A 243 6.96 -12.22 15.89
C VAL A 243 8.30 -11.71 15.40
N CYS A 244 9.17 -11.35 16.35
CA CYS A 244 10.52 -10.88 16.09
C CYS A 244 11.49 -11.63 17.01
N ASN A 245 12.51 -12.28 16.43
CA ASN A 245 13.53 -13.00 17.19
C ASN A 245 14.93 -12.36 17.08
N TRP A 246 15.01 -11.08 16.77
CA TRP A 246 16.28 -10.37 16.63
C TRP A 246 17.09 -10.27 17.93
N ASN A 247 16.46 -10.51 19.07
CA ASN A 247 17.11 -10.61 20.37
C ASN A 247 17.73 -11.99 20.67
N GLU A 248 17.54 -12.96 19.80
CA GLU A 248 18.16 -14.27 19.90
C GLU A 248 19.57 -14.27 19.25
N ALA A 249 20.36 -15.33 19.48
CA ALA A 249 21.64 -15.46 18.81
C ALA A 249 21.43 -15.70 17.31
N PRO A 250 22.15 -15.01 16.38
CA PRO A 250 23.30 -14.12 16.60
C PRO A 250 22.95 -12.61 16.61
N GLY A 251 21.73 -12.21 17.00
CA GLY A 251 21.25 -10.83 16.88
C GLY A 251 22.15 -9.76 17.50
N ALA A 252 22.80 -10.05 18.64
CA ALA A 252 23.76 -9.13 19.23
C ALA A 252 24.99 -8.89 18.33
N ASP A 253 25.47 -9.92 17.66
CA ASP A 253 26.62 -9.82 16.72
C ASP A 253 26.22 -9.02 15.48
N VAL A 254 24.99 -9.23 14.98
CA VAL A 254 24.41 -8.43 13.86
C VAL A 254 24.34 -6.96 14.25
N THR A 255 23.81 -6.67 15.43
CA THR A 255 23.72 -5.28 15.94
C THR A 255 25.11 -4.64 16.03
N GLN A 256 26.11 -5.38 16.54
CA GLN A 256 27.47 -4.87 16.63
C GLN A 256 28.06 -4.58 15.25
N ALA A 257 27.83 -5.46 14.26
CA ALA A 257 28.28 -5.23 12.89
C ALA A 257 27.63 -3.98 12.27
N ILE A 258 26.35 -3.71 12.51
CA ILE A 258 25.66 -2.49 12.06
C ILE A 258 26.30 -1.25 12.72
N LEU A 259 26.62 -1.31 14.00
CA LEU A 259 27.28 -0.21 14.73
C LEU A 259 28.70 0.04 14.17
N ASP A 260 29.44 -1.00 13.85
CA ASP A 260 30.78 -0.90 13.25
C ASP A 260 30.73 -0.27 11.86
N ILE A 261 29.72 -0.64 11.05
CA ILE A 261 29.45 0.00 9.74
C ILE A 261 29.11 1.48 9.94
N ALA A 262 28.21 1.79 10.86
CA ALA A 262 27.79 3.17 11.13
C ALA A 262 28.93 4.06 11.62
N ALA A 263 29.91 3.49 12.33
CA ALA A 263 31.10 4.18 12.82
C ALA A 263 32.20 4.33 11.76
N ASN A 264 32.09 3.63 10.62
CA ASN A 264 33.11 3.65 9.57
C ASN A 264 33.18 5.03 8.90
N PRO A 265 34.38 5.63 8.70
CA PRO A 265 34.51 6.91 8.04
C PRO A 265 34.07 6.93 6.58
N GLY A 266 33.96 5.78 5.91
CA GLY A 266 33.40 5.62 4.56
C GLY A 266 31.88 5.46 4.52
N PHE A 267 31.21 5.46 5.68
CA PHE A 267 29.75 5.31 5.78
C PHE A 267 29.06 6.61 6.20
N LYS A 268 27.81 6.77 5.79
CA LYS A 268 26.91 7.82 6.29
C LYS A 268 25.47 7.28 6.35
N SER A 269 24.90 7.26 7.54
CA SER A 269 23.45 7.08 7.68
C SER A 269 22.73 8.37 7.30
N GLY A 270 21.59 8.25 6.62
CA GLY A 270 20.73 9.38 6.28
C GLY A 270 19.39 8.91 5.79
N ALA A 271 18.34 9.70 6.01
CA ALA A 271 17.04 9.48 5.42
C ALA A 271 17.10 9.60 3.88
N ASP A 272 16.07 9.14 3.18
CA ASP A 272 16.06 9.04 1.73
C ASP A 272 16.42 10.37 1.04
N ALA A 273 15.86 11.49 1.48
CA ALA A 273 16.17 12.81 0.92
C ALA A 273 17.66 13.20 1.08
N ASP A 274 18.32 12.81 2.17
CA ASP A 274 19.74 13.04 2.39
C ASP A 274 20.58 12.18 1.44
N ILE A 275 20.16 10.93 1.21
CA ILE A 275 20.80 9.98 0.28
C ILE A 275 20.72 10.53 -1.15
N VAL A 276 19.52 10.95 -1.60
CA VAL A 276 19.30 11.57 -2.91
C VAL A 276 20.18 12.79 -3.10
N SER A 277 20.25 13.66 -2.09
CA SER A 277 21.11 14.86 -2.12
C SER A 277 22.57 14.50 -2.27
N ALA A 278 23.05 13.48 -1.52
CA ALA A 278 24.43 13.01 -1.55
C ALA A 278 24.82 12.31 -2.86
N ILE A 279 23.88 11.64 -3.52
CA ILE A 279 24.05 11.09 -4.87
C ILE A 279 24.26 12.24 -5.86
N LYS A 280 23.37 13.24 -5.85
CA LYS A 280 23.39 14.39 -6.78
C LYS A 280 24.62 15.28 -6.62
N ASP A 281 25.11 15.48 -5.42
CA ASP A 281 26.31 16.30 -5.16
C ASP A 281 27.64 15.54 -5.29
N GLY A 282 27.58 14.21 -5.51
CA GLY A 282 28.73 13.35 -5.70
C GLY A 282 29.51 13.01 -4.43
N SER A 283 29.00 13.33 -3.25
CA SER A 283 29.58 12.93 -1.96
C SER A 283 29.30 11.45 -1.61
N CYS A 284 28.27 10.86 -2.20
CA CYS A 284 27.94 9.44 -2.15
C CYS A 284 28.47 8.73 -3.41
N CYS A 285 29.03 7.54 -3.24
CA CYS A 285 29.48 6.69 -4.35
C CYS A 285 28.80 5.33 -4.39
N ALA A 286 28.03 4.97 -3.37
CA ALA A 286 27.09 3.88 -3.37
C ALA A 286 25.98 4.15 -2.33
N ALA A 287 24.76 3.73 -2.63
CA ALA A 287 23.62 3.91 -1.75
C ALA A 287 22.74 2.66 -1.74
N ILE A 288 22.28 2.27 -0.56
CA ILE A 288 21.18 1.32 -0.42
C ILE A 288 19.90 2.15 -0.35
N SER A 289 19.07 2.03 -1.38
CA SER A 289 17.80 2.73 -1.51
C SER A 289 16.84 1.94 -2.38
N GLY A 290 15.59 2.39 -2.47
CA GLY A 290 14.56 1.70 -3.20
C GLY A 290 14.54 2.01 -4.70
N THR A 291 13.67 1.27 -5.41
CA THR A 291 13.43 1.41 -6.86
C THR A 291 13.03 2.83 -7.24
N TRP A 292 12.40 3.59 -6.34
CA TRP A 292 12.00 4.99 -6.54
C TRP A 292 13.17 5.94 -6.79
N ASN A 293 14.39 5.58 -6.37
CA ASN A 293 15.60 6.37 -6.61
C ASN A 293 16.46 5.87 -7.80
N ALA A 294 15.94 4.92 -8.59
CA ALA A 294 16.69 4.36 -9.72
C ALA A 294 17.08 5.44 -10.75
N SER A 295 16.14 6.32 -11.11
CA SER A 295 16.40 7.40 -12.05
C SER A 295 17.44 8.40 -11.51
N THR A 296 17.39 8.73 -10.23
CA THR A 296 18.38 9.60 -9.59
C THR A 296 19.79 8.99 -9.65
N ALA A 297 19.91 7.69 -9.40
CA ALA A 297 21.20 7.00 -9.48
C ALA A 297 21.69 6.89 -10.94
N GLU A 298 20.80 6.60 -11.90
CA GLU A 298 21.14 6.50 -13.32
C GLU A 298 21.60 7.84 -13.90
N GLU A 299 21.00 8.95 -13.48
CA GLU A 299 21.40 10.28 -13.91
C GLU A 299 22.76 10.73 -13.33
N ALA A 300 23.08 10.25 -12.13
CA ALA A 300 24.30 10.66 -11.42
C ALA A 300 25.52 9.81 -11.75
N TRP A 301 25.33 8.54 -12.06
CA TRP A 301 26.35 7.50 -12.21
C TRP A 301 26.19 6.73 -13.54
#